data_58be9b129ae86953a5a9261d9e37f588
#
_entry.id   58be9b129ae86953a5a9261d9e37f588
#
_cell.length_a   1.000
_cell.length_b   1.000
_cell.length_c   1.000
_cell.angle_alpha   90.00
_cell.angle_beta   90.00
_cell.angle_gamma   90.00
#
_symmetry.space_group_name_H-M   'P 1'
#
loop_
_entity.id
_entity.type
_entity.pdbx_description
1 polymer ?
#
loop_
_entity_poly.entity_id
_entity_poly.type
_entity_poly.pdbx_seq_one_letter_code
_entity_poly.pdbx_strand_id
1 'polypeptide(L)' 'MANRPTIHDVAREAGVSSATVDRVLNGREKVREETARKVYEAARLIGYHA' A
#
# COMPACT_ATOMS: atom_id res chain seq x y z
N MET A 1 -16.81 14.06 -7.52
CA MET A 1 -16.61 12.68 -7.94
C MET A 1 -15.62 11.97 -7.06
N ALA A 2 -16.00 10.81 -6.64
CA ALA A 2 -15.11 10.03 -5.79
C ALA A 2 -14.01 9.39 -6.63
N ASN A 3 -12.78 9.66 -6.28
CA ASN A 3 -11.65 9.03 -6.93
C ASN A 3 -11.31 7.77 -6.15
N ARG A 4 -11.09 6.70 -6.88
CA ARG A 4 -10.67 5.48 -6.26
C ARG A 4 -9.22 5.64 -5.78
N PRO A 5 -8.91 5.17 -4.58
CA PRO A 5 -7.53 5.19 -4.13
C PRO A 5 -6.67 4.34 -5.06
N THR A 6 -5.45 4.78 -5.26
CA THR A 6 -4.51 4.07 -6.12
C THR A 6 -3.32 3.60 -5.28
N ILE A 7 -2.44 2.82 -5.92
CA ILE A 7 -1.22 2.37 -5.26
C ILE A 7 -0.41 3.59 -4.81
N HIS A 8 -0.42 4.66 -5.59
CA HIS A 8 0.29 5.88 -5.22
C HIS A 8 -0.28 6.50 -3.95
N ASP A 9 -1.59 6.43 -3.79
CA ASP A 9 -2.24 6.95 -2.58
C ASP A 9 -1.85 6.11 -1.37
N VAL A 10 -1.81 4.79 -1.54
CA VAL A 10 -1.39 3.90 -0.47
C VAL A 10 0.06 4.20 -0.08
N ALA A 11 0.93 4.37 -1.08
CA ALA A 11 2.33 4.67 -0.84
C ALA A 11 2.50 5.96 -0.04
N ARG A 12 1.74 6.97 -0.42
CA ARG A 12 1.79 8.26 0.28
C ARG A 12 1.34 8.11 1.72
N GLU A 13 0.25 7.40 1.93
CA GLU A 13 -0.28 7.20 3.28
C GLU A 13 0.67 6.38 4.14
N ALA A 14 1.28 5.37 3.56
CA ALA A 14 2.20 4.49 4.28
C ALA A 14 3.59 5.08 4.44
N GLY A 15 3.92 6.11 3.66
CA GLY A 15 5.25 6.72 3.70
C GLY A 15 6.30 5.87 3.03
N VAL A 16 5.92 5.11 2.00
CA VAL A 16 6.85 4.25 1.25
C VAL A 16 6.68 4.52 -0.24
N SER A 17 7.51 3.89 -1.06
CA SER A 17 7.40 4.04 -2.50
C SER A 17 6.28 3.17 -3.06
N SER A 18 5.77 3.54 -4.23
CA SER A 18 4.74 2.75 -4.88
C SER A 18 5.27 1.35 -5.24
N ALA A 19 6.56 1.24 -5.53
CA ALA A 19 7.17 -0.06 -5.78
C ALA A 19 7.07 -0.96 -4.56
N THR A 20 7.27 -0.39 -3.37
CA THR A 20 7.16 -1.15 -2.13
C THR A 20 5.73 -1.62 -1.92
N VAL A 21 4.75 -0.75 -2.20
CA VAL A 21 3.35 -1.13 -2.08
C VAL A 21 3.04 -2.29 -3.02
N ASP A 22 3.54 -2.21 -4.24
CA ASP A 22 3.32 -3.27 -5.22
C ASP A 22 3.87 -4.61 -4.74
N ARG A 23 5.08 -4.59 -4.18
CA ARG A 23 5.69 -5.80 -3.66
C ARG A 23 4.87 -6.42 -2.53
N VAL A 24 4.38 -5.58 -1.63
CA VAL A 24 3.58 -6.04 -0.50
C VAL A 24 2.27 -6.65 -0.98
N LEU A 25 1.58 -5.95 -1.85
CA LEU A 25 0.26 -6.39 -2.29
C LEU A 25 0.30 -7.59 -3.22
N ASN A 26 1.35 -7.72 -4.01
CA ASN A 26 1.49 -8.84 -4.94
C ASN A 26 2.29 -10.00 -4.38
N GLY A 27 2.95 -9.79 -3.25
CA GLY A 27 3.70 -10.84 -2.59
C GLY A 27 4.87 -11.39 -3.40
N ARG A 28 5.42 -10.57 -4.29
CA ARG A 28 6.50 -11.03 -5.16
C ARG A 28 7.85 -11.16 -4.49
N GLU A 29 8.08 -10.37 -3.48
CA GLU A 29 9.35 -10.36 -2.78
C GLU A 29 9.12 -10.28 -1.30
N LYS A 30 10.13 -10.72 -0.56
CA LYS A 30 10.05 -10.58 0.89
C LYS A 30 10.15 -9.12 1.25
N VAL A 31 9.23 -8.66 2.05
CA VAL A 31 9.30 -7.33 2.64
C VAL A 31 9.28 -7.51 4.13
N ARG A 32 9.77 -6.52 4.84
CA ARG A 32 9.74 -6.55 6.29
C ARG A 32 8.30 -6.56 6.76
N GLU A 33 8.04 -7.31 7.79
CA GLU A 33 6.71 -7.39 8.36
C GLU A 33 6.20 -6.00 8.74
N GLU A 34 7.08 -5.18 9.28
CA GLU A 34 6.74 -3.81 9.65
C GLU A 34 6.29 -3.00 8.44
N THR A 35 7.01 -3.14 7.32
CA THR A 35 6.65 -2.44 6.10
C THR A 35 5.33 -2.94 5.55
N ALA A 36 5.13 -4.25 5.54
CA ALA A 36 3.89 -4.83 5.05
C ALA A 36 2.72 -4.34 5.88
N ARG A 37 2.88 -4.28 7.18
CA ARG A 37 1.84 -3.80 8.08
C ARG A 37 1.46 -2.35 7.78
N LYS A 38 2.45 -1.51 7.54
CA LYS A 38 2.20 -0.10 7.20
C LYS A 38 1.38 0.01 5.92
N VAL A 39 1.73 -0.79 4.93
CA VAL A 39 1.04 -0.76 3.65
C VAL A 39 -0.41 -1.24 3.80
N TYR A 40 -0.63 -2.35 4.47
CA TYR A 40 -1.98 -2.86 4.66
C TYR A 40 -2.82 -1.90 5.47
N GLU A 41 -2.26 -1.31 6.48
CA GLU A 41 -2.97 -0.35 7.30
C GLU A 41 -3.32 0.91 6.50
N ALA A 42 -2.39 1.40 5.70
CA ALA A 42 -2.62 2.56 4.85
C ALA A 42 -3.73 2.27 3.85
N ALA A 43 -3.68 1.10 3.22
CA ALA A 43 -4.69 0.71 2.24
C ALA A 43 -6.08 0.67 2.90
N ARG A 44 -6.14 0.15 4.09
CA ARG A 44 -7.38 0.05 4.84
C ARG A 44 -7.92 1.43 5.18
N LEU A 45 -7.05 2.34 5.62
CA LEU A 45 -7.45 3.68 6.01
C LEU A 45 -8.05 4.47 4.86
N ILE A 46 -7.50 4.32 3.66
CA ILE A 46 -7.98 5.08 2.51
C ILE A 46 -8.99 4.30 1.68
N GLY A 47 -9.33 3.09 2.08
CA GLY A 47 -10.31 2.29 1.37
C GLY A 47 -9.82 1.70 0.06
N TYR A 48 -8.54 1.41 -0.04
CA TYR A 48 -7.99 0.78 -1.24
C TYR A 48 -8.30 -0.71 -1.22
N HIS A 49 -8.86 -1.21 -2.33
CA HIS A 49 -9.13 -2.64 -2.50
C HIS A 49 -8.39 -3.11 -3.74
N ALA A 50 -7.61 -4.15 -3.56
CA ALA A 50 -6.86 -4.74 -4.66
C ALA A 50 -7.75 -5.56 -5.59
#